data_441c7ee8f8aa4b7a1afd9910efd08787
#
_entry.id   441c7ee8f8aa4b7a1afd9910efd08787
#
_cell.length_a   1.000
_cell.length_b   1.000
_cell.length_c   1.000
_cell.angle_alpha   90.00
_cell.angle_beta   90.00
_cell.angle_gamma   90.00
#
_symmetry.space_group_name_H-M   'P 1'
#
loop_
_entity.id
_entity.type
_entity.pdbx_description
1 polymer ?
#
loop_
_entity_poly.entity_id
_entity_poly.type
_entity_poly.pdbx_seq_one_letter_code
_entity_poly.pdbx_strand_id
1 'polypeptide(L)'
;MDSFIADLLKVEPMHGGSVNGWIQIPPSFVIVMYFVIVIITMASTAYYLRRKIPPVEALRKAIPLAFFCAGFLYLVHSERTWYSWFSEDVATYSGSSTGEKVRIFLGPLYDFVAVASTVLNDSDYTLYASDTATGLMAQYYLLPRRHRANEKIIIVLYNNNTAYDELTRTFHRGDERIENAELLFRYDPGAYIVRVR
;
A
#
# COMPACT_ATOMS: atom_id res chain seq x y z
N MET A 1 -15.33 10.13 -24.61
CA MET A 1 -15.06 11.36 -23.83
C MET A 1 -15.19 11.11 -22.34
N ASP A 2 -16.18 10.32 -21.91
CA ASP A 2 -16.43 10.02 -20.48
C ASP A 2 -15.29 9.27 -19.78
N SER A 3 -14.63 8.35 -20.50
CA SER A 3 -13.48 7.62 -19.94
C SER A 3 -12.26 8.51 -19.68
N PHE A 4 -12.01 9.51 -20.53
CA PHE A 4 -10.90 10.44 -20.35
C PHE A 4 -11.13 11.38 -19.16
N ILE A 5 -12.36 11.91 -19.01
CA ILE A 5 -12.71 12.75 -17.87
C ILE A 5 -12.67 11.95 -16.57
N ALA A 6 -13.17 10.70 -16.60
CA ALA A 6 -13.12 9.82 -15.44
C ALA A 6 -11.67 9.52 -15.02
N ASP A 7 -10.77 9.26 -15.97
CA ASP A 7 -9.35 9.05 -15.72
C ASP A 7 -8.67 10.34 -15.19
N LEU A 8 -8.96 11.49 -15.78
CA LEU A 8 -8.43 12.80 -15.35
C LEU A 8 -8.81 13.14 -13.90
N LEU A 9 -10.03 12.77 -13.48
CA LEU A 9 -10.55 13.05 -12.15
C LEU A 9 -10.33 11.93 -11.15
N LYS A 10 -9.73 10.82 -11.59
CA LYS A 10 -9.45 9.68 -10.74
C LYS A 10 -8.49 10.07 -9.62
N VAL A 11 -8.90 9.81 -8.40
CA VAL A 11 -8.04 9.82 -7.22
C VAL A 11 -7.68 8.37 -6.93
N GLU A 12 -6.40 8.05 -6.99
CA GLU A 12 -5.98 6.69 -6.66
C GLU A 12 -6.07 6.45 -5.15
N PRO A 13 -6.58 5.28 -4.71
CA PRO A 13 -6.59 4.94 -3.30
C PRO A 13 -5.15 4.84 -2.78
N MET A 14 -4.96 5.22 -1.53
CA MET A 14 -3.67 5.10 -0.86
C MET A 14 -3.32 3.61 -0.71
N HIS A 15 -2.31 3.16 -1.44
CA HIS A 15 -1.81 1.80 -1.29
C HIS A 15 -0.84 1.72 -0.11
N GLY A 16 -1.33 1.13 0.99
CA GLY A 16 -0.53 0.58 2.06
C GLY A 16 0.44 1.52 2.76
N GLY A 17 -0.03 2.28 3.74
CA GLY A 17 0.74 2.68 4.92
C GLY A 17 2.03 3.48 4.74
N SER A 18 2.36 3.95 3.56
CA SER A 18 3.55 4.77 3.34
C SER A 18 3.19 6.25 3.36
N VAL A 19 3.63 6.95 4.38
CA VAL A 19 3.57 8.43 4.46
C VAL A 19 4.30 9.09 3.28
N ASN A 20 5.15 8.36 2.59
CA ASN A 20 5.90 8.77 1.41
C ASN A 20 5.35 8.16 0.11
N GLY A 21 4.09 7.76 0.08
CA GLY A 21 3.44 7.29 -1.15
C GLY A 21 3.54 8.35 -2.24
N TRP A 22 4.10 7.98 -3.39
CA TRP A 22 4.15 8.85 -4.56
C TRP A 22 2.71 9.00 -5.09
N ILE A 23 2.27 10.24 -5.25
CA ILE A 23 1.01 10.51 -5.94
C ILE A 23 1.20 10.09 -7.40
N GLN A 24 0.48 9.06 -7.82
CA GLN A 24 0.49 8.67 -9.22
C GLN A 24 -0.30 9.69 -10.03
N ILE A 25 0.36 10.23 -11.05
CA ILE A 25 -0.26 11.21 -11.94
C ILE A 25 -0.90 10.43 -13.09
N PRO A 26 -2.24 10.50 -13.26
CA PRO A 26 -2.89 9.85 -14.40
C PRO A 26 -2.32 10.31 -15.73
N PRO A 27 -2.13 9.44 -16.74
CA PRO A 27 -1.63 9.81 -18.05
C PRO A 27 -2.45 10.93 -18.72
N SER A 28 -3.76 10.94 -18.55
CA SER A 28 -4.67 12.00 -19.01
C SER A 28 -4.33 13.36 -18.41
N PHE A 29 -3.97 13.41 -17.13
CA PHE A 29 -3.55 14.66 -16.48
C PHE A 29 -2.23 15.19 -17.06
N VAL A 30 -1.27 14.30 -17.33
CA VAL A 30 -0.01 14.67 -17.99
C VAL A 30 -0.27 15.28 -19.38
N ILE A 31 -1.16 14.68 -20.16
CA ILE A 31 -1.58 15.19 -21.47
C ILE A 31 -2.18 16.60 -21.32
N VAL A 32 -3.10 16.79 -20.37
CA VAL A 32 -3.70 18.10 -20.11
C VAL A 32 -2.64 19.14 -19.73
N MET A 33 -1.67 18.79 -18.91
CA MET A 33 -0.56 19.70 -18.54
C MET A 33 0.25 20.15 -19.77
N TYR A 34 0.55 19.23 -20.70
CA TYR A 34 1.22 19.59 -21.95
C TYR A 34 0.38 20.56 -22.79
N PHE A 35 -0.92 20.30 -22.94
CA PHE A 35 -1.81 21.22 -23.66
C PHE A 35 -1.87 22.60 -22.99
N VAL A 36 -1.94 22.65 -21.67
CA VAL A 36 -1.92 23.92 -20.92
C VAL A 36 -0.63 24.69 -21.17
N ILE A 37 0.53 24.03 -21.13
CA ILE A 37 1.83 24.66 -21.40
C ILE A 37 1.83 25.23 -22.82
N VAL A 38 1.41 24.47 -23.83
CA VAL A 38 1.38 24.92 -25.23
C VAL A 38 0.43 26.09 -25.41
N ILE A 39 -0.82 25.97 -24.93
CA ILE A 39 -1.84 27.02 -25.10
C ILE A 39 -1.40 28.32 -24.41
N ILE A 40 -0.92 28.25 -23.17
CA ILE A 40 -0.49 29.45 -22.43
C ILE A 40 0.74 30.07 -23.08
N THR A 41 1.70 29.26 -23.54
CA THR A 41 2.88 29.76 -24.25
C THR A 41 2.47 30.50 -25.53
N MET A 42 1.58 29.90 -26.34
CA MET A 42 1.10 30.52 -27.57
C MET A 42 0.32 31.82 -27.29
N ALA A 43 -0.64 31.78 -26.37
CA ALA A 43 -1.46 32.94 -26.03
C ALA A 43 -0.63 34.09 -25.45
N SER A 44 0.28 33.80 -24.53
CA SER A 44 1.17 34.78 -23.91
C SER A 44 2.15 35.36 -24.92
N THR A 45 2.72 34.52 -25.79
CA THR A 45 3.60 35.01 -26.87
C THR A 45 2.85 35.93 -27.82
N ALA A 46 1.65 35.54 -28.27
CA ALA A 46 0.81 36.37 -29.11
C ALA A 46 0.45 37.73 -28.45
N TYR A 47 0.14 37.70 -27.14
CA TYR A 47 -0.10 38.93 -26.37
C TYR A 47 1.12 39.83 -26.34
N TYR A 48 2.33 39.33 -26.08
CA TYR A 48 3.56 40.12 -26.03
C TYR A 48 3.94 40.65 -27.40
N LEU A 49 3.75 39.88 -28.47
CA LEU A 49 3.97 40.35 -29.86
C LEU A 49 3.04 41.51 -30.22
N ARG A 50 1.77 41.47 -29.84
CA ARG A 50 0.84 42.60 -30.01
C ARG A 50 1.31 43.85 -29.26
N ARG A 51 2.06 43.68 -28.17
CA ARG A 51 2.70 44.77 -27.41
C ARG A 51 4.03 45.22 -28.01
N LYS A 52 4.38 44.78 -29.24
CA LYS A 52 5.62 45.08 -29.96
C LYS A 52 6.89 44.64 -29.23
N ILE A 53 6.80 43.64 -28.38
CA ILE A 53 7.96 42.99 -27.74
C ILE A 53 8.61 42.07 -28.77
N PRO A 54 9.97 42.08 -28.92
CA PRO A 54 10.67 41.16 -29.82
C PRO A 54 10.31 39.69 -29.59
N PRO A 55 10.23 38.86 -30.65
CA PRO A 55 9.77 37.47 -30.54
C PRO A 55 10.52 36.64 -29.50
N VAL A 56 11.85 36.77 -29.45
CA VAL A 56 12.69 36.02 -28.48
C VAL A 56 12.38 36.42 -27.04
N GLU A 57 12.19 37.71 -26.80
CA GLU A 57 11.86 38.22 -25.46
C GLU A 57 10.42 37.84 -25.07
N ALA A 58 9.48 37.87 -26.01
CA ALA A 58 8.11 37.43 -25.82
C ALA A 58 8.06 35.94 -25.38
N LEU A 59 8.79 35.08 -26.07
CA LEU A 59 8.89 33.66 -25.74
C LEU A 59 9.57 33.43 -24.37
N ARG A 60 10.65 34.17 -24.09
CA ARG A 60 11.36 34.11 -22.80
C ARG A 60 10.46 34.48 -21.61
N LYS A 61 9.47 35.35 -21.80
CA LYS A 61 8.47 35.69 -20.77
C LYS A 61 7.31 34.69 -20.71
N ALA A 62 6.90 34.12 -21.84
CA ALA A 62 5.77 33.21 -21.94
C ALA A 62 6.06 31.83 -21.34
N ILE A 63 7.26 31.28 -21.57
CA ILE A 63 7.63 29.95 -21.11
C ILE A 63 7.54 29.81 -19.56
N PRO A 64 8.18 30.68 -18.76
CA PRO A 64 8.07 30.59 -17.30
C PRO A 64 6.63 30.71 -16.79
N LEU A 65 5.82 31.57 -17.42
CA LEU A 65 4.40 31.69 -17.07
C LEU A 65 3.63 30.38 -17.31
N ALA A 66 3.88 29.76 -18.47
CA ALA A 66 3.22 28.49 -18.80
C ALA A 66 3.60 27.37 -17.83
N PHE A 67 4.88 27.26 -17.46
CA PHE A 67 5.33 26.30 -16.46
C PHE A 67 4.78 26.60 -15.06
N PHE A 68 4.68 27.86 -14.69
CA PHE A 68 4.05 28.25 -13.43
C PHE A 68 2.58 27.82 -13.37
N CYS A 69 1.82 28.05 -14.44
CA CYS A 69 0.41 27.64 -14.52
C CYS A 69 0.27 26.10 -14.48
N ALA A 70 1.12 25.37 -15.20
CA ALA A 70 1.13 23.92 -15.15
C ALA A 70 1.50 23.39 -13.75
N GLY A 71 2.51 23.98 -13.11
CA GLY A 71 2.88 23.66 -11.74
C GLY A 71 1.77 23.94 -10.74
N PHE A 72 1.03 25.02 -10.92
CA PHE A 72 -0.13 25.33 -10.09
C PHE A 72 -1.26 24.29 -10.25
N LEU A 73 -1.54 23.87 -11.49
CA LEU A 73 -2.51 22.79 -11.72
C LEU A 73 -2.08 21.47 -11.08
N TYR A 74 -0.79 21.14 -11.18
CA TYR A 74 -0.24 19.96 -10.51
C TYR A 74 -0.42 20.07 -8.99
N LEU A 75 -0.13 21.23 -8.40
CA LEU A 75 -0.31 21.46 -6.98
C LEU A 75 -1.77 21.24 -6.55
N VAL A 76 -2.73 21.82 -7.30
CA VAL A 76 -4.16 21.67 -7.02
C VAL A 76 -4.59 20.19 -7.11
N HIS A 77 -4.08 19.44 -8.09
CA HIS A 77 -4.37 18.01 -8.20
C HIS A 77 -3.79 17.22 -7.02
N SER A 78 -2.55 17.51 -6.64
CA SER A 78 -1.89 16.88 -5.50
C SER A 78 -2.62 17.14 -4.19
N GLU A 79 -2.96 18.41 -3.91
CA GLU A 79 -3.69 18.81 -2.71
C GLU A 79 -5.07 18.14 -2.64
N ARG A 80 -5.77 18.04 -3.77
CA ARG A 80 -7.05 17.33 -3.84
C ARG A 80 -6.88 15.85 -3.47
N THR A 81 -5.84 15.20 -3.96
CA THR A 81 -5.55 13.80 -3.68
C THR A 81 -5.24 13.60 -2.19
N TRP A 82 -4.35 14.42 -1.63
CA TRP A 82 -4.02 14.40 -0.21
C TRP A 82 -5.25 14.67 0.67
N TYR A 83 -6.07 15.63 0.31
CA TYR A 83 -7.29 15.93 1.06
C TYR A 83 -8.29 14.77 1.01
N SER A 84 -8.41 14.09 -0.13
CA SER A 84 -9.24 12.89 -0.26
C SER A 84 -8.76 11.78 0.68
N TRP A 85 -7.46 11.47 0.68
CA TRP A 85 -6.88 10.47 1.57
C TRP A 85 -7.05 10.82 3.04
N PHE A 86 -6.77 12.07 3.39
CA PHE A 86 -6.97 12.55 4.76
C PHE A 86 -8.42 12.43 5.21
N SER A 87 -9.37 12.78 4.36
CA SER A 87 -10.79 12.68 4.70
C SER A 87 -11.24 11.23 4.86
N GLU A 88 -10.70 10.31 4.06
CA GLU A 88 -10.94 8.88 4.18
C GLU A 88 -10.36 8.31 5.48
N ASP A 89 -9.12 8.69 5.82
CA ASP A 89 -8.50 8.32 7.09
C ASP A 89 -9.30 8.84 8.30
N VAL A 90 -9.72 10.10 8.25
CA VAL A 90 -10.57 10.68 9.30
C VAL A 90 -11.89 9.91 9.41
N ALA A 91 -12.55 9.59 8.30
CA ALA A 91 -13.78 8.82 8.30
C ALA A 91 -13.59 7.40 8.86
N THR A 92 -12.46 6.76 8.54
CA THR A 92 -12.15 5.39 8.95
C THR A 92 -11.74 5.30 10.41
N TYR A 93 -10.94 6.24 10.91
CA TYR A 93 -10.29 6.14 12.22
C TYR A 93 -10.85 7.10 13.28
N SER A 94 -11.68 8.10 12.90
CA SER A 94 -12.24 9.02 13.89
C SER A 94 -13.26 8.29 14.77
N GLY A 95 -13.12 8.49 16.08
CA GLY A 95 -13.98 7.83 17.06
C GLY A 95 -13.60 6.40 17.43
N SER A 96 -12.66 5.77 16.71
CA SER A 96 -12.18 4.43 17.03
C SER A 96 -11.18 4.44 18.19
N SER A 97 -11.28 3.47 19.08
CA SER A 97 -10.27 3.22 20.12
C SER A 97 -8.94 2.79 19.51
N THR A 98 -7.84 2.85 20.27
CA THR A 98 -6.52 2.40 19.80
C THR A 98 -6.54 0.94 19.32
N GLY A 99 -7.25 0.05 20.03
CA GLY A 99 -7.36 -1.36 19.62
C GLY A 99 -8.12 -1.54 18.32
N GLU A 100 -9.21 -0.79 18.11
CA GLU A 100 -9.97 -0.81 16.86
C GLU A 100 -9.15 -0.28 15.68
N LYS A 101 -8.38 0.79 15.88
CA LYS A 101 -7.47 1.31 14.85
C LYS A 101 -6.45 0.28 14.41
N VAL A 102 -5.85 -0.44 15.36
CA VAL A 102 -4.91 -1.52 15.06
C VAL A 102 -5.62 -2.66 14.33
N ARG A 103 -6.83 -3.03 14.73
CA ARG A 103 -7.63 -4.06 14.06
C ARG A 103 -7.98 -3.66 12.63
N ILE A 104 -8.40 -2.42 12.38
CA ILE A 104 -8.70 -1.88 11.04
C ILE A 104 -7.43 -1.93 10.18
N PHE A 105 -6.30 -1.49 10.72
CA PHE A 105 -5.02 -1.45 10.00
C PHE A 105 -4.48 -2.83 9.63
N LEU A 106 -4.52 -3.78 10.56
CA LEU A 106 -4.01 -5.14 10.35
C LEU A 106 -5.02 -6.06 9.66
N GLY A 107 -6.31 -5.72 9.69
CA GLY A 107 -7.36 -6.57 9.14
C GLY A 107 -7.33 -7.99 9.69
N PRO A 108 -7.43 -9.02 8.81
CA PRO A 108 -7.43 -10.43 9.22
C PRO A 108 -6.19 -10.87 10.00
N LEU A 109 -5.04 -10.21 9.78
CA LEU A 109 -3.81 -10.50 10.53
C LEU A 109 -3.97 -10.22 12.03
N TYR A 110 -4.75 -9.18 12.40
CA TYR A 110 -5.02 -8.88 13.81
C TYR A 110 -5.73 -10.04 14.52
N ASP A 111 -6.81 -10.53 13.92
CA ASP A 111 -7.61 -11.61 14.48
C ASP A 111 -6.78 -12.91 14.57
N PHE A 112 -5.98 -13.21 13.54
CA PHE A 112 -5.05 -14.34 13.56
C PHE A 112 -4.03 -14.24 14.71
N VAL A 113 -3.34 -13.10 14.82
CA VAL A 113 -2.29 -12.89 15.83
C VAL A 113 -2.86 -12.93 17.25
N ALA A 114 -4.07 -12.40 17.46
CA ALA A 114 -4.75 -12.48 18.76
C ALA A 114 -4.95 -13.93 19.21
N VAL A 115 -5.43 -14.82 18.31
CA VAL A 115 -5.57 -16.25 18.60
C VAL A 115 -4.20 -16.93 18.70
N ALA A 116 -3.27 -16.63 17.78
CA ALA A 116 -1.92 -17.17 17.78
C ALA A 116 -1.19 -16.91 19.11
N SER A 117 -1.36 -15.72 19.67
CA SER A 117 -0.77 -15.37 20.97
C SER A 117 -1.25 -16.27 22.12
N THR A 118 -2.50 -16.72 22.05
CA THR A 118 -3.08 -17.64 23.04
C THR A 118 -2.59 -19.07 22.81
N VAL A 119 -2.53 -19.51 21.55
CA VAL A 119 -2.08 -20.86 21.18
C VAL A 119 -0.59 -21.07 21.48
N LEU A 120 0.23 -20.05 21.22
CA LEU A 120 1.67 -20.09 21.50
C LEU A 120 1.97 -20.15 23.00
N ASN A 121 1.11 -19.57 23.83
CA ASN A 121 1.40 -19.33 25.23
C ASN A 121 2.76 -18.61 25.37
N ASP A 122 3.76 -19.20 26.01
CA ASP A 122 5.12 -18.63 26.16
C ASP A 122 6.16 -19.28 25.23
N SER A 123 5.70 -20.08 24.26
CA SER A 123 6.61 -20.80 23.35
C SER A 123 7.13 -19.89 22.23
N ASP A 124 8.40 -20.05 21.89
CA ASP A 124 8.97 -19.52 20.66
C ASP A 124 8.41 -20.28 19.43
N TYR A 125 8.55 -19.74 18.25
CA TYR A 125 7.92 -20.26 17.04
C TYR A 125 8.79 -20.06 15.80
N THR A 126 8.55 -20.85 14.76
CA THR A 126 9.07 -20.64 13.41
C THR A 126 7.96 -19.99 12.57
N LEU A 127 8.29 -18.98 11.76
CA LEU A 127 7.32 -18.24 10.94
C LEU A 127 7.65 -18.35 9.47
N TYR A 128 6.66 -18.73 8.67
CA TYR A 128 6.68 -18.69 7.22
C TYR A 128 5.60 -17.73 6.73
N ALA A 129 5.97 -16.60 6.17
CA ALA A 129 5.05 -15.59 5.64
C ALA A 129 5.19 -15.47 4.11
N SER A 130 4.15 -14.96 3.46
CA SER A 130 4.15 -14.69 2.01
C SER A 130 5.18 -13.64 1.61
N ASP A 131 5.37 -12.65 2.49
CA ASP A 131 6.27 -11.52 2.27
C ASP A 131 6.89 -11.05 3.60
N THR A 132 7.95 -10.26 3.47
CA THR A 132 8.71 -9.75 4.62
C THR A 132 7.90 -8.82 5.51
N ALA A 133 7.03 -7.99 4.94
CA ALA A 133 6.25 -7.02 5.70
C ALA A 133 5.23 -7.71 6.61
N THR A 134 4.46 -8.67 6.06
CA THR A 134 3.53 -9.51 6.83
C THR A 134 4.26 -10.27 7.93
N GLY A 135 5.44 -10.83 7.63
CA GLY A 135 6.26 -11.53 8.60
C GLY A 135 6.74 -10.64 9.74
N LEU A 136 7.23 -9.46 9.46
CA LEU A 136 7.69 -8.50 10.48
C LEU A 136 6.54 -7.98 11.34
N MET A 137 5.39 -7.69 10.75
CA MET A 137 4.19 -7.28 11.50
C MET A 137 3.75 -8.39 12.46
N ALA A 138 3.64 -9.63 11.99
CA ALA A 138 3.28 -10.76 12.85
C ALA A 138 4.27 -10.93 14.01
N GLN A 139 5.58 -10.86 13.74
CA GLN A 139 6.60 -10.95 14.80
C GLN A 139 6.47 -9.84 15.82
N TYR A 140 6.23 -8.61 15.39
CA TYR A 140 6.05 -7.46 16.29
C TYR A 140 4.88 -7.66 17.26
N TYR A 141 3.72 -8.10 16.73
CA TYR A 141 2.53 -8.30 17.55
C TYR A 141 2.52 -9.59 18.39
N LEU A 142 3.40 -10.54 18.07
CA LEU A 142 3.58 -11.76 18.86
C LEU A 142 4.61 -11.62 19.99
N LEU A 143 5.29 -10.47 20.12
CA LEU A 143 6.19 -10.24 21.26
C LEU A 143 5.48 -10.47 22.60
N PRO A 144 6.20 -10.99 23.63
CA PRO A 144 7.65 -11.20 23.72
C PRO A 144 8.16 -12.53 23.12
N ARG A 145 7.29 -13.35 22.54
CA ARG A 145 7.66 -14.63 21.91
C ARG A 145 8.56 -14.36 20.70
N ARG A 146 9.52 -15.23 20.46
CA ARG A 146 10.53 -14.96 19.43
C ARG A 146 10.39 -15.91 18.25
N HIS A 147 10.50 -15.34 17.07
CA HIS A 147 10.73 -16.14 15.88
C HIS A 147 12.15 -16.71 15.91
N ARG A 148 12.25 -18.05 15.81
CA ARG A 148 13.51 -18.79 15.67
C ARG A 148 13.37 -19.85 14.60
N ALA A 149 14.47 -20.20 13.96
CA ALA A 149 14.49 -21.31 13.02
C ALA A 149 14.34 -22.66 13.76
N ASN A 150 13.57 -23.57 13.17
CA ASN A 150 13.41 -24.95 13.63
C ASN A 150 12.74 -25.12 15.01
N GLU A 151 11.88 -24.21 15.38
CA GLU A 151 11.02 -24.41 16.55
C GLU A 151 9.90 -25.42 16.24
N LYS A 152 9.41 -26.07 17.31
CA LYS A 152 8.34 -27.07 17.21
C LYS A 152 6.98 -26.49 16.80
N ILE A 153 6.74 -25.23 17.07
CA ILE A 153 5.53 -24.53 16.66
C ILE A 153 5.84 -23.72 15.41
N ILE A 154 5.08 -23.97 14.37
CA ILE A 154 5.24 -23.32 13.06
C ILE A 154 3.99 -22.50 12.77
N ILE A 155 4.18 -21.23 12.50
CA ILE A 155 3.14 -20.32 12.03
C ILE A 155 3.32 -20.14 10.52
N VAL A 156 2.23 -20.29 9.78
CA VAL A 156 2.17 -20.06 8.35
C VAL A 156 1.21 -18.93 8.06
N LEU A 157 1.65 -17.94 7.26
CA LEU A 157 0.89 -16.79 6.80
C LEU A 157 1.00 -16.67 5.29
N TYR A 158 0.08 -17.30 4.58
CA TYR A 158 -0.06 -17.23 3.11
C TYR A 158 1.23 -17.57 2.33
N ASN A 159 2.06 -18.46 2.88
CA ASN A 159 3.29 -18.87 2.24
C ASN A 159 3.02 -20.01 1.25
N ASN A 160 3.31 -19.76 -0.04
CA ASN A 160 3.04 -20.71 -1.14
C ASN A 160 3.95 -21.94 -1.15
N ASN A 161 5.05 -21.91 -0.38
CA ASN A 161 6.00 -23.02 -0.30
C ASN A 161 5.71 -23.95 0.89
N THR A 162 4.60 -23.73 1.58
CA THR A 162 4.21 -24.55 2.73
C THR A 162 2.77 -25.05 2.58
N ALA A 163 2.52 -26.28 3.00
CA ALA A 163 1.19 -26.86 3.02
C ALA A 163 1.05 -27.82 4.22
N TYR A 164 -0.17 -27.95 4.72
CA TYR A 164 -0.50 -28.93 5.74
C TYR A 164 -1.60 -29.86 5.23
N ASP A 165 -1.31 -31.15 5.23
CA ASP A 165 -2.27 -32.22 4.92
C ASP A 165 -2.85 -32.79 6.21
N GLU A 166 -4.15 -32.56 6.41
CA GLU A 166 -4.87 -33.04 7.59
C GLU A 166 -5.03 -34.58 7.62
N LEU A 167 -5.16 -35.20 6.47
CA LEU A 167 -5.39 -36.64 6.38
C LEU A 167 -4.15 -37.43 6.80
N THR A 168 -2.99 -37.00 6.33
CA THR A 168 -1.71 -37.65 6.61
C THR A 168 -1.01 -37.04 7.83
N ARG A 169 -1.51 -35.92 8.36
CA ARG A 169 -0.88 -35.11 9.43
C ARG A 169 0.56 -34.76 9.08
N THR A 170 0.75 -34.31 7.84
CA THR A 170 2.05 -33.99 7.30
C THR A 170 2.14 -32.51 7.00
N PHE A 171 3.21 -31.90 7.46
CA PHE A 171 3.55 -30.53 7.09
C PHE A 171 4.63 -30.57 5.98
N HIS A 172 4.39 -29.87 4.89
CA HIS A 172 5.28 -29.73 3.75
C HIS A 172 5.93 -28.35 3.75
N ARG A 173 7.24 -28.30 3.53
CA ARG A 173 8.04 -27.08 3.35
C ARG A 173 8.93 -27.25 2.12
N GLY A 174 8.48 -26.75 0.96
CA GLY A 174 9.14 -27.09 -0.31
C GLY A 174 9.15 -28.60 -0.50
N ASP A 175 10.36 -29.18 -0.65
CA ASP A 175 10.56 -30.63 -0.81
C ASP A 175 10.64 -31.39 0.53
N GLU A 176 10.71 -30.68 1.64
CA GLU A 176 10.79 -31.31 2.96
C GLU A 176 9.40 -31.72 3.47
N ARG A 177 9.33 -32.94 3.97
CA ARG A 177 8.12 -33.52 4.53
C ARG A 177 8.32 -33.84 6.02
N ILE A 178 7.50 -33.24 6.87
CA ILE A 178 7.52 -33.43 8.31
C ILE A 178 6.28 -34.21 8.72
N GLU A 179 6.44 -35.44 9.12
CA GLU A 179 5.34 -36.31 9.56
C GLU A 179 4.95 -36.06 11.01
N ASN A 180 3.75 -36.53 11.39
CA ASN A 180 3.18 -36.38 12.74
C ASN A 180 3.04 -34.91 13.19
N ALA A 181 2.80 -33.98 12.26
CA ALA A 181 2.44 -32.62 12.57
C ALA A 181 0.99 -32.55 13.07
N GLU A 182 0.74 -31.69 14.04
CA GLU A 182 -0.57 -31.47 14.65
C GLU A 182 -1.03 -30.04 14.32
N LEU A 183 -2.22 -29.91 13.72
CA LEU A 183 -2.84 -28.59 13.49
C LEU A 183 -3.35 -28.06 14.83
N LEU A 184 -2.78 -26.95 15.29
CA LEU A 184 -3.21 -26.28 16.53
C LEU A 184 -4.32 -25.27 16.26
N PHE A 185 -4.25 -24.57 15.16
CA PHE A 185 -5.23 -23.56 14.77
C PHE A 185 -5.21 -23.33 13.26
N ARG A 186 -6.39 -23.11 12.68
CA ARG A 186 -6.55 -22.67 11.30
C ARG A 186 -7.50 -21.48 11.25
N TYR A 187 -7.02 -20.37 10.71
CA TYR A 187 -7.84 -19.20 10.43
C TYR A 187 -8.48 -19.30 9.04
N ASP A 188 -7.66 -19.65 8.06
CA ASP A 188 -8.06 -19.95 6.70
C ASP A 188 -7.06 -20.97 6.07
N PRO A 189 -7.25 -21.40 4.80
CA PRO A 189 -6.34 -22.34 4.16
C PRO A 189 -4.87 -21.90 4.08
N GLY A 190 -4.62 -20.58 4.06
CA GLY A 190 -3.27 -20.00 3.98
C GLY A 190 -2.69 -19.52 5.31
N ALA A 191 -3.52 -19.41 6.37
CA ALA A 191 -3.09 -18.90 7.68
C ALA A 191 -3.42 -19.91 8.79
N TYR A 192 -2.39 -20.58 9.31
CA TYR A 192 -2.56 -21.66 10.30
C TYR A 192 -1.33 -21.84 11.19
N ILE A 193 -1.50 -22.59 12.25
CA ILE A 193 -0.45 -22.94 13.22
C ILE A 193 -0.40 -24.46 13.34
N VAL A 194 0.79 -25.03 13.17
CA VAL A 194 1.04 -26.46 13.36
C VAL A 194 2.13 -26.69 14.41
N ARG A 195 2.02 -27.80 15.11
CA ARG A 195 3.08 -28.31 15.98
C ARG A 195 3.73 -29.52 15.32
N VAL A 196 5.04 -29.50 15.23
CA VAL A 196 5.86 -30.64 14.80
C VAL A 196 6.50 -31.30 16.05
N ARG A 197 6.65 -32.61 16.01
CA ARG A 197 7.19 -33.38 17.15
C ARG A 197 8.69 -33.55 17.04
#